data_31fe381d40caaea673b74ca1926ff5de
#
_entry.id   31fe381d40caaea673b74ca1926ff5de
#
_cell.length_a   1.000
_cell.length_b   1.000
_cell.length_c   1.000
_cell.angle_alpha   90.00
_cell.angle_beta   90.00
_cell.angle_gamma   90.00
#
_symmetry.space_group_name_H-M   'P 1'
#
loop_
_entity.id
_entity.type
_entity.pdbx_description
1 polymer ?
#
loop_
_entity_poly.entity_id
_entity_poly.type
_entity_poly.pdbx_seq_one_letter_code
_entity_poly.pdbx_strand_id
1 'polypeptide(L)'
;MKLNKTLLALAALCAATLAHADVNVGVTLSATGPAASLGIPQKNTIALMPTTIGGQKVNYIVLDDASDTTVAVSNTRKLITENKVDVILGSTTTPNSLAMIDVVAEAKTPMISMAASARIVEPVDDKKRWVFKTPQNDIMMSLAIATSMANAGVKTVGFIGFADAYGEGWYGEFNKVAALKGLKVVASERYARTDTSVTGQVLKLMAANPDAILIAGSGTPAVLPQRTLKERGYTGKYFQTHGVANNDFLRVGGKDVEGTLLPSGPVLVATQLPANHPVTKSAMEYVTKFEAMYGKGSTSTFGGHVWDAGLLMQSAVAIALKKAQPGTAEFRSALRDALETTKELHGAHGIFNMSPTDHLGLDQRARVMVKIENGAWKYQP
;
A
#
# COMPACT_ATOMS: atom_id res chain seq x y z
N MET A 1 -42.81 -56.40 -13.35
CA MET A 1 -42.59 -55.07 -12.79
C MET A 1 -41.08 -54.90 -12.53
N LYS A 2 -40.30 -54.59 -13.56
CA LYS A 2 -38.84 -54.36 -13.50
C LYS A 2 -38.52 -53.01 -14.17
N LEU A 3 -39.15 -51.97 -13.68
CA LEU A 3 -38.91 -50.61 -14.11
C LEU A 3 -38.62 -49.82 -12.81
N ASN A 4 -37.43 -49.40 -12.52
CA ASN A 4 -37.12 -48.29 -11.62
C ASN A 4 -35.64 -48.20 -11.17
N LYS A 5 -34.78 -49.17 -11.58
CA LYS A 5 -33.35 -49.03 -11.21
C LYS A 5 -32.56 -48.11 -12.14
N THR A 6 -32.97 -48.01 -13.41
CA THR A 6 -32.31 -47.16 -14.40
C THR A 6 -32.68 -45.67 -14.26
N LEU A 7 -33.90 -45.37 -13.82
CA LEU A 7 -34.34 -44.01 -13.54
C LEU A 7 -33.71 -43.41 -12.25
N LEU A 8 -33.42 -44.25 -11.25
CA LEU A 8 -32.68 -43.81 -10.06
C LEU A 8 -31.22 -43.53 -10.35
N ALA A 9 -30.60 -44.28 -11.27
CA ALA A 9 -29.20 -44.03 -11.66
C ALA A 9 -29.05 -42.74 -12.49
N LEU A 10 -30.03 -42.40 -13.35
CA LEU A 10 -30.02 -41.11 -14.07
C LEU A 10 -30.30 -39.91 -13.19
N ALA A 11 -31.17 -40.03 -12.16
CA ALA A 11 -31.41 -38.98 -11.20
C ALA A 11 -30.23 -38.70 -10.26
N ALA A 12 -29.42 -39.73 -9.97
CA ALA A 12 -28.18 -39.58 -9.18
C ALA A 12 -27.05 -38.92 -9.96
N LEU A 13 -27.03 -39.04 -11.30
CA LEU A 13 -26.03 -38.33 -12.13
C LEU A 13 -26.36 -36.86 -12.36
N CYS A 14 -27.62 -36.44 -12.24
CA CYS A 14 -28.02 -35.02 -12.35
C CYS A 14 -27.86 -34.22 -11.06
N ALA A 15 -27.60 -34.87 -9.92
CA ALA A 15 -27.33 -34.23 -8.64
C ALA A 15 -25.83 -34.09 -8.32
N ALA A 16 -24.95 -34.15 -9.35
CA ALA A 16 -23.64 -33.56 -9.21
C ALA A 16 -23.86 -32.04 -9.11
N THR A 17 -24.21 -31.58 -7.90
CA THR A 17 -24.08 -30.18 -7.56
C THR A 17 -22.68 -29.77 -8.02
N LEU A 18 -22.63 -28.86 -8.98
CA LEU A 18 -21.39 -28.16 -9.32
C LEU A 18 -20.88 -27.59 -8.01
N ALA A 19 -20.00 -28.33 -7.32
CA ALA A 19 -19.28 -27.83 -6.17
C ALA A 19 -18.45 -26.68 -6.72
N HIS A 20 -19.03 -25.49 -6.65
CA HIS A 20 -18.32 -24.28 -7.04
C HIS A 20 -17.20 -24.10 -6.01
N ALA A 21 -15.96 -24.15 -6.46
CA ALA A 21 -14.80 -23.96 -5.60
C ALA A 21 -14.84 -22.52 -5.05
N ASP A 22 -14.61 -22.38 -3.74
CA ASP A 22 -14.50 -21.07 -3.11
C ASP A 22 -13.31 -20.29 -3.70
N VAL A 23 -13.41 -18.97 -3.74
CA VAL A 23 -12.27 -18.10 -4.06
C VAL A 23 -11.41 -17.97 -2.82
N ASN A 24 -10.16 -18.42 -2.88
CA ASN A 24 -9.22 -18.32 -1.77
C ASN A 24 -8.28 -17.14 -1.96
N VAL A 25 -8.32 -16.20 -1.02
CA VAL A 25 -7.48 -14.99 -0.98
C VAL A 25 -6.44 -15.15 0.09
N GLY A 26 -5.18 -15.22 -0.31
CA GLY A 26 -4.06 -15.18 0.62
C GLY A 26 -3.74 -13.74 1.02
N VAL A 27 -3.44 -13.52 2.28
CA VAL A 27 -3.06 -12.22 2.81
C VAL A 27 -1.79 -12.37 3.62
N THR A 28 -0.73 -11.63 3.28
CA THR A 28 0.47 -11.54 4.12
C THR A 28 0.77 -10.07 4.37
N LEU A 29 0.80 -9.68 5.64
CA LEU A 29 0.91 -8.29 6.10
C LEU A 29 1.81 -8.20 7.32
N SER A 30 2.47 -7.05 7.52
CA SER A 30 3.34 -6.79 8.66
C SER A 30 2.52 -6.36 9.90
N ALA A 31 1.73 -7.27 10.48
CA ALA A 31 0.89 -6.97 11.64
C ALA A 31 1.71 -6.88 12.94
N THR A 32 2.95 -7.36 12.94
CA THR A 32 3.94 -7.19 14.01
C THR A 32 5.27 -6.66 13.46
N GLY A 33 6.24 -6.39 14.35
CA GLY A 33 7.55 -5.85 13.98
C GLY A 33 7.54 -4.34 13.68
N PRO A 34 8.61 -3.79 13.08
CA PRO A 34 8.78 -2.35 12.88
C PRO A 34 7.71 -1.68 12.00
N ALA A 35 7.01 -2.44 11.16
CA ALA A 35 5.93 -1.92 10.31
C ALA A 35 4.52 -2.19 10.87
N ALA A 36 4.38 -2.61 12.11
CA ALA A 36 3.09 -2.97 12.71
C ALA A 36 2.04 -1.86 12.64
N SER A 37 2.45 -0.59 12.81
CA SER A 37 1.55 0.56 12.71
C SER A 37 0.94 0.74 11.30
N LEU A 38 1.52 0.11 10.27
CA LEU A 38 0.99 0.04 8.92
C LEU A 38 0.12 -1.21 8.74
N GLY A 39 0.64 -2.37 9.18
CA GLY A 39 0.00 -3.67 8.94
C GLY A 39 -1.25 -3.92 9.77
N ILE A 40 -1.35 -3.37 10.99
CA ILE A 40 -2.53 -3.52 11.84
C ILE A 40 -3.80 -2.95 11.16
N PRO A 41 -3.85 -1.68 10.70
CA PRO A 41 -5.02 -1.18 9.99
C PRO A 41 -5.28 -1.89 8.66
N GLN A 42 -4.24 -2.41 8.00
CA GLN A 42 -4.40 -3.26 6.83
C GLN A 42 -5.13 -4.56 7.18
N LYS A 43 -4.67 -5.28 8.21
CA LYS A 43 -5.33 -6.48 8.72
C LYS A 43 -6.78 -6.21 9.13
N ASN A 44 -7.03 -5.11 9.83
CA ASN A 44 -8.35 -4.71 10.26
C ASN A 44 -9.29 -4.47 9.06
N THR A 45 -8.80 -3.93 7.96
CA THR A 45 -9.59 -3.70 6.76
C THR A 45 -10.03 -5.01 6.08
N ILE A 46 -9.30 -6.11 6.22
CA ILE A 46 -9.73 -7.42 5.69
C ILE A 46 -11.08 -7.85 6.26
N ALA A 47 -11.40 -7.50 7.51
CA ALA A 47 -12.69 -7.79 8.11
C ALA A 47 -13.89 -7.06 7.46
N LEU A 48 -13.62 -6.02 6.65
CA LEU A 48 -14.62 -5.27 5.88
C LEU A 48 -14.83 -5.83 4.48
N MET A 49 -14.02 -6.80 4.05
CA MET A 49 -14.10 -7.36 2.70
C MET A 49 -15.31 -8.26 2.54
N PRO A 50 -15.87 -8.35 1.32
CA PRO A 50 -17.03 -9.20 1.07
C PRO A 50 -16.66 -10.68 1.20
N THR A 51 -17.53 -11.45 1.81
CA THR A 51 -17.41 -12.91 1.93
C THR A 51 -18.05 -13.65 0.75
N THR A 52 -18.60 -12.91 -0.21
CA THR A 52 -19.21 -13.46 -1.44
C THR A 52 -18.96 -12.49 -2.60
N ILE A 53 -18.51 -13.00 -3.73
CA ILE A 53 -18.33 -12.25 -4.98
C ILE A 53 -18.90 -13.07 -6.13
N GLY A 54 -19.82 -12.50 -6.91
CA GLY A 54 -20.43 -13.19 -8.06
C GLY A 54 -21.11 -14.52 -7.70
N GLY A 55 -21.63 -14.64 -6.48
CA GLY A 55 -22.25 -15.86 -5.97
C GLY A 55 -21.27 -16.89 -5.39
N GLN A 56 -19.95 -16.69 -5.54
CA GLN A 56 -18.92 -17.55 -4.97
C GLN A 56 -18.51 -17.07 -3.59
N LYS A 57 -18.36 -18.00 -2.66
CA LYS A 57 -17.79 -17.72 -1.33
C LYS A 57 -16.33 -17.32 -1.45
N VAL A 58 -15.91 -16.36 -0.63
CA VAL A 58 -14.53 -15.86 -0.55
C VAL A 58 -13.96 -16.13 0.82
N ASN A 59 -12.83 -16.81 0.88
CA ASN A 59 -12.09 -17.09 2.11
C ASN A 59 -10.82 -16.25 2.15
N TYR A 60 -10.57 -15.57 3.27
CA TYR A 60 -9.35 -14.79 3.50
C TYR A 60 -8.45 -15.53 4.49
N ILE A 61 -7.25 -15.91 4.05
CA ILE A 61 -6.22 -16.58 4.86
C ILE A 61 -5.15 -15.56 5.18
N VAL A 62 -5.13 -15.08 6.44
CA VAL A 62 -4.26 -13.97 6.87
C VAL A 62 -3.07 -14.50 7.66
N LEU A 63 -1.87 -14.17 7.18
CA LEU A 63 -0.59 -14.50 7.82
C LEU A 63 0.17 -13.20 8.13
N ASP A 64 0.83 -13.17 9.29
CA ASP A 64 1.73 -12.08 9.68
C ASP A 64 3.13 -12.36 9.15
N ASP A 65 3.74 -11.41 8.46
CA ASP A 65 5.13 -11.51 8.01
C ASP A 65 6.14 -10.85 8.98
N ALA A 66 5.66 -10.34 10.09
CA ALA A 66 6.48 -9.72 11.15
C ALA A 66 7.45 -8.64 10.64
N SER A 67 7.16 -8.01 9.49
CA SER A 67 8.03 -7.04 8.80
C SER A 67 9.36 -7.67 8.30
N ASP A 68 9.40 -8.99 8.15
CA ASP A 68 10.57 -9.76 7.73
C ASP A 68 10.39 -10.33 6.31
N THR A 69 11.40 -10.16 5.46
CA THR A 69 11.36 -10.60 4.05
C THR A 69 11.35 -12.12 3.91
N THR A 70 12.04 -12.85 4.78
CA THR A 70 12.10 -14.30 4.75
C THR A 70 10.75 -14.90 5.15
N VAL A 71 10.13 -14.33 6.19
CA VAL A 71 8.79 -14.73 6.62
C VAL A 71 7.75 -14.41 5.55
N ALA A 72 7.83 -13.24 4.89
CA ALA A 72 6.94 -12.88 3.79
C ALA A 72 7.01 -13.88 2.63
N VAL A 73 8.22 -14.30 2.22
CA VAL A 73 8.45 -15.33 1.20
C VAL A 73 7.88 -16.67 1.64
N SER A 74 8.15 -17.10 2.88
CA SER A 74 7.63 -18.35 3.44
C SER A 74 6.11 -18.37 3.47
N ASN A 75 5.48 -17.29 3.95
CA ASN A 75 4.03 -17.13 3.95
C ASN A 75 3.45 -17.21 2.53
N THR A 76 4.09 -16.54 1.56
CA THR A 76 3.67 -16.57 0.16
C THR A 76 3.68 -18.01 -0.40
N ARG A 77 4.76 -18.76 -0.16
CA ARG A 77 4.85 -20.17 -0.56
C ARG A 77 3.76 -21.01 0.09
N LYS A 78 3.55 -20.86 1.41
CA LYS A 78 2.49 -21.56 2.14
C LYS A 78 1.11 -21.29 1.60
N LEU A 79 0.78 -20.02 1.38
CA LEU A 79 -0.50 -19.59 0.81
C LEU A 79 -0.75 -20.25 -0.57
N ILE A 80 0.27 -20.31 -1.40
CA ILE A 80 0.17 -20.90 -2.74
C ILE A 80 0.10 -22.44 -2.67
N THR A 81 1.01 -23.09 -1.95
CA THR A 81 1.18 -24.54 -2.02
C THR A 81 0.22 -25.32 -1.12
N GLU A 82 -0.07 -24.80 0.07
CA GLU A 82 -0.93 -25.46 1.04
C GLU A 82 -2.37 -24.94 0.97
N ASN A 83 -2.55 -23.60 0.94
CA ASN A 83 -3.88 -23.00 0.96
C ASN A 83 -4.48 -22.81 -0.45
N LYS A 84 -3.73 -23.09 -1.54
CA LYS A 84 -4.20 -23.05 -2.93
C LYS A 84 -4.92 -21.74 -3.28
N VAL A 85 -4.32 -20.60 -2.89
CA VAL A 85 -4.95 -19.30 -3.10
C VAL A 85 -4.98 -18.90 -4.57
N ASP A 86 -6.02 -18.16 -4.94
CA ASP A 86 -6.24 -17.63 -6.28
C ASP A 86 -5.56 -16.27 -6.50
N VAL A 87 -5.40 -15.51 -5.41
CA VAL A 87 -4.79 -14.18 -5.40
C VAL A 87 -4.14 -13.92 -4.04
N ILE A 88 -3.11 -13.07 -4.03
CA ILE A 88 -2.43 -12.63 -2.80
C ILE A 88 -2.61 -11.12 -2.64
N LEU A 89 -3.00 -10.70 -1.45
CA LEU A 89 -2.97 -9.30 -1.00
C LEU A 89 -1.78 -9.12 -0.05
N GLY A 90 -0.85 -8.23 -0.39
CA GLY A 90 0.37 -8.01 0.41
C GLY A 90 1.63 -7.82 -0.44
N SER A 91 2.78 -7.56 0.18
CA SER A 91 2.94 -7.27 1.60
C SER A 91 2.83 -5.76 1.90
N THR A 92 2.99 -5.42 3.20
CA THR A 92 2.92 -4.04 3.72
C THR A 92 4.13 -3.19 3.28
N THR A 93 5.32 -3.79 3.22
CA THR A 93 6.57 -3.06 3.01
C THR A 93 7.18 -3.33 1.63
N THR A 94 7.94 -2.36 1.14
CA THR A 94 8.66 -2.51 -0.15
C THR A 94 9.63 -3.70 -0.15
N PRO A 95 10.49 -3.91 0.85
CA PRO A 95 11.39 -5.07 0.85
C PRO A 95 10.64 -6.40 0.77
N ASN A 96 9.57 -6.56 1.56
CA ASN A 96 8.77 -7.79 1.58
C ASN A 96 8.09 -8.02 0.23
N SER A 97 7.42 -6.99 -0.33
CA SER A 97 6.74 -7.11 -1.63
C SER A 97 7.70 -7.45 -2.75
N LEU A 98 8.90 -6.85 -2.79
CA LEU A 98 9.91 -7.17 -3.78
C LEU A 98 10.39 -8.63 -3.67
N ALA A 99 10.58 -9.13 -2.45
CA ALA A 99 11.02 -10.50 -2.20
C ALA A 99 9.98 -11.57 -2.63
N MET A 100 8.70 -11.21 -2.68
CA MET A 100 7.61 -12.11 -3.06
C MET A 100 7.45 -12.28 -4.58
N ILE A 101 7.99 -11.35 -5.40
CA ILE A 101 7.73 -11.29 -6.86
C ILE A 101 8.06 -12.61 -7.55
N ASP A 102 9.23 -13.17 -7.30
CA ASP A 102 9.67 -14.40 -7.95
C ASP A 102 8.74 -15.57 -7.62
N VAL A 103 8.29 -15.67 -6.38
CA VAL A 103 7.41 -16.75 -5.90
C VAL A 103 6.04 -16.69 -6.58
N VAL A 104 5.43 -15.49 -6.63
CA VAL A 104 4.10 -15.34 -7.25
C VAL A 104 4.16 -15.49 -8.78
N ALA A 105 5.24 -15.05 -9.41
CA ALA A 105 5.46 -15.20 -10.84
C ALA A 105 5.64 -16.68 -11.25
N GLU A 106 6.48 -17.43 -10.53
CA GLU A 106 6.70 -18.85 -10.74
C GLU A 106 5.39 -19.64 -10.62
N ALA A 107 4.60 -19.32 -9.60
CA ALA A 107 3.31 -19.95 -9.35
C ALA A 107 2.17 -19.42 -10.21
N LYS A 108 2.41 -18.40 -11.03
CA LYS A 108 1.39 -17.71 -11.84
C LYS A 108 0.17 -17.33 -10.99
N THR A 109 0.41 -16.73 -9.83
CA THR A 109 -0.62 -16.29 -8.90
C THR A 109 -0.60 -14.76 -8.80
N PRO A 110 -1.69 -14.06 -9.14
CA PRO A 110 -1.72 -12.61 -9.05
C PRO A 110 -1.47 -12.11 -7.62
N MET A 111 -0.71 -11.02 -7.49
CA MET A 111 -0.47 -10.33 -6.22
C MET A 111 -0.86 -8.85 -6.34
N ILE A 112 -1.56 -8.33 -5.34
CA ILE A 112 -1.81 -6.89 -5.20
C ILE A 112 -1.05 -6.40 -3.96
N SER A 113 0.04 -5.68 -4.18
CA SER A 113 0.92 -5.17 -3.13
C SER A 113 0.36 -3.92 -2.47
N MET A 114 0.60 -3.78 -1.16
CA MET A 114 0.28 -2.59 -0.35
C MET A 114 1.51 -1.69 -0.14
N ALA A 115 2.58 -1.89 -0.89
CA ALA A 115 3.83 -1.13 -0.75
C ALA A 115 4.02 -0.12 -1.89
N ALA A 116 4.77 0.95 -1.61
CA ALA A 116 4.78 2.16 -2.44
C ALA A 116 5.71 2.11 -3.65
N SER A 117 6.84 1.38 -3.59
CA SER A 117 7.88 1.50 -4.62
C SER A 117 7.37 1.16 -6.02
N ALA A 118 7.69 2.01 -6.99
CA ALA A 118 7.44 1.75 -8.41
C ALA A 118 8.11 0.46 -8.89
N ARG A 119 9.26 0.10 -8.33
CA ARG A 119 10.03 -1.10 -8.68
C ARG A 119 9.26 -2.43 -8.48
N ILE A 120 8.17 -2.40 -7.72
CA ILE A 120 7.32 -3.57 -7.50
C ILE A 120 6.58 -3.95 -8.78
N VAL A 121 6.17 -2.96 -9.57
CA VAL A 121 5.38 -3.17 -10.80
C VAL A 121 6.07 -2.67 -12.07
N GLU A 122 7.09 -1.82 -11.96
CA GLU A 122 7.76 -1.19 -13.10
C GLU A 122 9.23 -1.65 -13.27
N PRO A 123 9.68 -1.79 -14.54
CA PRO A 123 8.83 -1.99 -15.72
C PRO A 123 8.07 -3.30 -15.64
N VAL A 124 6.90 -3.41 -16.27
CA VAL A 124 6.18 -4.68 -16.39
C VAL A 124 7.01 -5.62 -17.27
N ASP A 125 7.35 -6.78 -16.73
CA ASP A 125 8.12 -7.84 -17.35
C ASP A 125 7.43 -9.21 -17.13
N ASP A 126 8.05 -10.30 -17.52
CA ASP A 126 7.47 -11.65 -17.38
C ASP A 126 7.15 -12.04 -15.93
N LYS A 127 7.84 -11.46 -14.94
CA LYS A 127 7.56 -11.71 -13.52
C LYS A 127 6.52 -10.72 -12.99
N LYS A 128 6.74 -9.43 -13.23
CA LYS A 128 5.88 -8.36 -12.69
C LYS A 128 4.52 -8.27 -13.36
N ARG A 129 4.31 -8.96 -14.49
CA ARG A 129 2.96 -9.12 -15.07
C ARG A 129 1.96 -9.81 -14.11
N TRP A 130 2.45 -10.44 -13.05
CA TRP A 130 1.64 -11.06 -12.00
C TRP A 130 1.45 -10.15 -10.77
N VAL A 131 2.01 -8.94 -10.80
CA VAL A 131 2.08 -8.07 -9.64
C VAL A 131 1.43 -6.72 -9.94
N PHE A 132 0.49 -6.35 -9.09
CA PHE A 132 -0.23 -5.07 -9.06
C PHE A 132 0.01 -4.39 -7.73
N LYS A 133 -0.35 -3.11 -7.60
CA LYS A 133 -0.26 -2.40 -6.33
C LYS A 133 -1.31 -1.29 -6.22
N THR A 134 -1.62 -0.87 -5.00
CA THR A 134 -2.57 0.22 -4.73
C THR A 134 -1.94 1.51 -4.22
N PRO A 135 -0.78 1.53 -3.50
CA PRO A 135 -0.17 2.79 -3.07
C PRO A 135 0.44 3.57 -4.24
N GLN A 136 0.38 4.87 -4.14
CA GLN A 136 1.00 5.80 -5.09
C GLN A 136 2.50 5.53 -5.24
N ASN A 137 3.05 5.77 -6.43
CA ASN A 137 4.48 5.62 -6.70
C ASN A 137 5.33 6.69 -6.02
N ASP A 138 6.55 6.32 -5.65
CA ASP A 138 7.54 7.20 -5.04
C ASP A 138 7.78 8.45 -5.87
N ILE A 139 7.83 8.35 -7.21
CA ILE A 139 8.03 9.49 -8.11
C ILE A 139 6.90 10.51 -8.02
N MET A 140 5.63 10.05 -7.99
CA MET A 140 4.45 10.91 -7.86
C MET A 140 4.50 11.69 -6.54
N MET A 141 4.83 11.02 -5.45
CA MET A 141 4.91 11.61 -4.12
C MET A 141 6.15 12.50 -3.95
N SER A 142 7.28 12.12 -4.52
CA SER A 142 8.50 12.94 -4.55
C SER A 142 8.29 14.25 -5.29
N LEU A 143 7.53 14.24 -6.39
CA LEU A 143 7.19 15.45 -7.15
C LEU A 143 6.35 16.41 -6.30
N ALA A 144 5.40 15.89 -5.49
CA ALA A 144 4.61 16.71 -4.58
C ALA A 144 5.48 17.38 -3.51
N ILE A 145 6.40 16.61 -2.88
CA ILE A 145 7.34 17.11 -1.89
C ILE A 145 8.25 18.19 -2.50
N ALA A 146 8.91 17.89 -3.62
CA ALA A 146 9.83 18.81 -4.26
C ALA A 146 9.14 20.11 -4.70
N THR A 147 7.91 20.02 -5.20
CA THR A 147 7.10 21.20 -5.55
C THR A 147 6.77 22.02 -4.30
N SER A 148 6.33 21.38 -3.21
CA SER A 148 6.05 22.05 -1.95
C SER A 148 7.30 22.72 -1.35
N MET A 149 8.45 22.05 -1.39
CA MET A 149 9.73 22.61 -0.96
C MET A 149 10.10 23.86 -1.79
N ALA A 150 10.03 23.78 -3.12
CA ALA A 150 10.35 24.89 -4.01
C ALA A 150 9.44 26.09 -3.77
N ASN A 151 8.13 25.87 -3.62
CA ASN A 151 7.15 26.92 -3.29
C ASN A 151 7.42 27.57 -1.92
N ALA A 152 7.97 26.80 -0.97
CA ALA A 152 8.36 27.29 0.35
C ALA A 152 9.74 27.96 0.41
N GLY A 153 10.39 28.18 -0.76
CA GLY A 153 11.68 28.85 -0.91
C GLY A 153 12.90 27.99 -0.52
N VAL A 154 12.72 26.68 -0.30
CA VAL A 154 13.82 25.73 -0.03
C VAL A 154 14.76 25.67 -1.24
N LYS A 155 16.07 25.64 -1.00
CA LYS A 155 17.13 25.46 -2.01
C LYS A 155 17.97 24.22 -1.72
N THR A 156 18.22 23.94 -0.44
CA THR A 156 19.09 22.85 0.00
C THR A 156 18.31 21.85 0.86
N VAL A 157 18.54 20.55 0.62
CA VAL A 157 17.81 19.48 1.29
C VAL A 157 18.81 18.48 1.88
N GLY A 158 18.62 18.15 3.16
CA GLY A 158 19.20 16.96 3.77
C GLY A 158 18.23 15.78 3.58
N PHE A 159 18.75 14.62 3.28
CA PHE A 159 17.98 13.40 3.15
C PHE A 159 18.38 12.40 4.22
N ILE A 160 17.40 11.79 4.91
CA ILE A 160 17.63 10.60 5.73
C ILE A 160 16.57 9.58 5.45
N GLY A 161 16.96 8.35 5.10
CA GLY A 161 16.02 7.29 4.73
C GLY A 161 16.38 5.94 5.33
N PHE A 162 15.46 5.01 5.29
CA PHE A 162 15.76 3.64 5.68
C PHE A 162 16.89 3.05 4.82
N ALA A 163 17.77 2.25 5.44
CA ALA A 163 18.82 1.49 4.77
C ALA A 163 18.24 0.22 4.11
N ASP A 164 17.19 0.37 3.32
CA ASP A 164 16.50 -0.72 2.62
C ASP A 164 15.95 -0.26 1.26
N ALA A 165 15.30 -1.16 0.54
CA ALA A 165 14.75 -0.89 -0.79
C ALA A 165 13.72 0.27 -0.81
N TYR A 166 13.05 0.57 0.31
CA TYR A 166 12.14 1.71 0.42
C TYR A 166 12.92 3.03 0.46
N GLY A 167 13.86 3.17 1.40
CA GLY A 167 14.65 4.41 1.54
C GLY A 167 15.52 4.69 0.32
N GLU A 168 16.14 3.66 -0.27
CA GLU A 168 16.93 3.80 -1.50
C GLU A 168 16.07 4.17 -2.71
N GLY A 169 14.88 3.60 -2.85
CA GLY A 169 13.92 3.99 -3.88
C GLY A 169 13.56 5.47 -3.78
N TRP A 170 13.19 5.91 -2.57
CA TRP A 170 12.88 7.32 -2.31
C TRP A 170 14.06 8.25 -2.60
N TYR A 171 15.28 7.87 -2.20
CA TYR A 171 16.47 8.66 -2.50
C TYR A 171 16.68 8.85 -4.00
N GLY A 172 16.56 7.75 -4.76
CA GLY A 172 16.71 7.80 -6.22
C GLY A 172 15.64 8.66 -6.89
N GLU A 173 14.37 8.47 -6.56
CA GLU A 173 13.26 9.22 -7.18
C GLU A 173 13.25 10.68 -6.74
N PHE A 174 13.51 10.97 -5.46
CA PHE A 174 13.56 12.34 -4.98
C PHE A 174 14.70 13.14 -5.64
N ASN A 175 15.89 12.57 -5.81
CA ASN A 175 17.00 13.26 -6.47
C ASN A 175 16.66 13.67 -7.92
N LYS A 176 15.95 12.80 -8.67
CA LYS A 176 15.53 13.12 -10.04
C LYS A 176 14.62 14.36 -10.07
N VAL A 177 13.60 14.39 -9.20
CA VAL A 177 12.62 15.49 -9.19
C VAL A 177 13.17 16.74 -8.49
N ALA A 178 14.05 16.59 -7.50
CA ALA A 178 14.70 17.70 -6.80
C ALA A 178 15.49 18.57 -7.79
N ALA A 179 16.32 17.95 -8.64
CA ALA A 179 17.07 18.64 -9.68
C ALA A 179 16.16 19.43 -10.64
N LEU A 180 15.01 18.84 -11.05
CA LEU A 180 14.04 19.49 -11.91
C LEU A 180 13.36 20.72 -11.25
N LYS A 181 13.33 20.76 -9.92
CA LYS A 181 12.74 21.88 -9.14
C LYS A 181 13.78 22.85 -8.60
N GLY A 182 15.04 22.73 -9.00
CA GLY A 182 16.12 23.59 -8.56
C GLY A 182 16.51 23.39 -7.09
N LEU A 183 16.24 22.22 -6.54
CA LEU A 183 16.64 21.80 -5.20
C LEU A 183 17.96 21.02 -5.26
N LYS A 184 18.83 21.23 -4.27
CA LYS A 184 20.10 20.50 -4.14
C LYS A 184 20.07 19.63 -2.89
N VAL A 185 20.25 18.32 -3.05
CA VAL A 185 20.50 17.43 -1.91
C VAL A 185 21.96 17.61 -1.49
N VAL A 186 22.18 18.17 -0.31
CA VAL A 186 23.53 18.55 0.18
C VAL A 186 24.12 17.53 1.13
N ALA A 187 23.30 16.67 1.73
CA ALA A 187 23.73 15.56 2.56
C ALA A 187 22.69 14.42 2.50
N SER A 188 23.16 13.18 2.63
CA SER A 188 22.25 12.02 2.65
C SER A 188 22.76 10.95 3.60
N GLU A 189 21.89 10.47 4.49
CA GLU A 189 22.20 9.48 5.52
C GLU A 189 21.18 8.32 5.49
N ARG A 190 21.56 7.22 6.12
CA ARG A 190 20.74 6.00 6.21
C ARG A 190 20.62 5.52 7.65
N TYR A 191 19.49 4.88 7.96
CA TYR A 191 19.28 4.22 9.25
C TYR A 191 18.42 2.96 9.07
N ALA A 192 18.54 2.01 10.00
CA ALA A 192 17.72 0.81 9.99
C ALA A 192 16.35 1.06 10.65
N ARG A 193 15.34 0.29 10.26
CA ARG A 193 13.99 0.37 10.88
C ARG A 193 13.99 0.06 12.37
N THR A 194 15.02 -0.65 12.84
CA THR A 194 15.20 -1.09 14.22
C THR A 194 16.18 -0.23 15.00
N ASP A 195 16.76 0.80 14.39
CA ASP A 195 17.69 1.69 15.09
C ASP A 195 16.97 2.44 16.21
N THR A 196 17.65 2.54 17.34
CA THR A 196 17.21 3.29 18.53
C THR A 196 17.93 4.64 18.67
N SER A 197 18.95 4.90 17.85
CA SER A 197 19.67 6.17 17.78
C SER A 197 20.14 6.47 16.36
N VAL A 198 20.00 7.72 15.95
CA VAL A 198 20.47 8.27 14.67
C VAL A 198 21.29 9.54 14.86
N THR A 199 21.89 9.70 16.06
CA THR A 199 22.64 10.92 16.42
C THR A 199 23.75 11.23 15.45
N GLY A 200 24.54 10.22 15.04
CA GLY A 200 25.66 10.41 14.10
C GLY A 200 25.18 10.90 12.72
N GLN A 201 24.11 10.31 12.21
CA GLN A 201 23.49 10.70 10.94
C GLN A 201 22.95 12.14 11.01
N VAL A 202 22.24 12.46 12.09
CA VAL A 202 21.66 13.80 12.30
C VAL A 202 22.74 14.88 12.36
N LEU A 203 23.85 14.64 13.08
CA LEU A 203 24.96 15.61 13.15
C LEU A 203 25.59 15.88 11.77
N LYS A 204 25.75 14.86 10.93
CA LYS A 204 26.25 15.05 9.57
C LYS A 204 25.28 15.85 8.69
N LEU A 205 23.97 15.59 8.81
CA LEU A 205 22.95 16.36 8.10
C LEU A 205 22.98 17.83 8.53
N MET A 206 23.03 18.09 9.84
CA MET A 206 23.05 19.45 10.37
C MET A 206 24.32 20.21 9.98
N ALA A 207 25.48 19.53 9.90
CA ALA A 207 26.73 20.14 9.45
C ALA A 207 26.66 20.67 8.00
N ALA A 208 25.82 20.08 7.15
CA ALA A 208 25.57 20.56 5.80
C ALA A 208 24.57 21.76 5.74
N ASN A 209 24.00 22.13 6.88
CA ASN A 209 23.06 23.26 7.06
C ASN A 209 21.96 23.36 5.97
N PRO A 210 21.15 22.32 5.74
CA PRO A 210 20.09 22.35 4.73
C PRO A 210 18.89 23.19 5.17
N ASP A 211 18.18 23.80 4.21
CA ASP A 211 16.93 24.55 4.46
C ASP A 211 15.78 23.62 4.92
N ALA A 212 15.82 22.37 4.46
CA ALA A 212 14.81 21.36 4.81
C ALA A 212 15.45 19.97 4.94
N ILE A 213 14.82 19.11 5.75
CA ILE A 213 15.13 17.68 5.81
C ILE A 213 13.95 16.88 5.25
N LEU A 214 14.26 15.97 4.33
CA LEU A 214 13.33 14.90 3.90
C LEU A 214 13.67 13.62 4.65
N ILE A 215 12.70 13.09 5.38
CA ILE A 215 12.81 11.81 6.10
C ILE A 215 12.05 10.74 5.31
N ALA A 216 12.77 9.81 4.70
CA ALA A 216 12.20 8.71 3.93
C ALA A 216 12.10 7.45 4.77
N GLY A 217 11.25 7.53 5.79
CA GLY A 217 10.85 6.44 6.67
C GLY A 217 9.38 6.07 6.51
N SER A 218 8.94 5.07 7.25
CA SER A 218 7.53 4.68 7.32
C SER A 218 7.16 4.19 8.73
N GLY A 219 5.89 4.39 9.11
CA GLY A 219 5.40 4.05 10.43
C GLY A 219 6.09 4.81 11.55
N THR A 220 5.98 4.28 12.77
CA THR A 220 6.54 4.91 13.97
C THR A 220 8.06 5.05 13.99
N PRO A 221 8.88 4.17 13.36
CA PRO A 221 10.33 4.37 13.31
C PRO A 221 10.76 5.65 12.60
N ALA A 222 9.92 6.24 11.75
CA ALA A 222 10.23 7.50 11.07
C ALA A 222 10.16 8.74 11.99
N VAL A 223 9.68 8.59 13.22
CA VAL A 223 9.72 9.65 14.25
C VAL A 223 11.14 9.89 14.74
N LEU A 224 11.96 8.85 14.85
CA LEU A 224 13.29 8.91 15.47
C LEU A 224 14.21 9.98 14.85
N PRO A 225 14.39 10.07 13.52
CA PRO A 225 15.24 11.12 12.94
C PRO A 225 14.72 12.53 13.23
N GLN A 226 13.42 12.74 13.13
CA GLN A 226 12.84 14.06 13.34
C GLN A 226 12.95 14.52 14.81
N ARG A 227 12.68 13.63 15.75
CA ARG A 227 12.87 13.89 17.19
C ARG A 227 14.32 14.25 17.47
N THR A 228 15.27 13.46 16.97
CA THR A 228 16.71 13.71 17.18
C THR A 228 17.15 15.05 16.57
N LEU A 229 16.65 15.42 15.38
CA LEU A 229 16.91 16.72 14.76
C LEU A 229 16.40 17.87 15.64
N LYS A 230 15.17 17.77 16.18
CA LYS A 230 14.60 18.78 17.08
C LYS A 230 15.35 18.89 18.39
N GLU A 231 15.72 17.78 19.01
CA GLU A 231 16.54 17.74 20.24
C GLU A 231 17.92 18.37 20.04
N ARG A 232 18.46 18.31 18.82
CA ARG A 232 19.73 18.94 18.44
C ARG A 232 19.60 20.37 17.95
N GLY A 233 18.38 20.95 17.96
CA GLY A 233 18.13 22.35 17.63
C GLY A 233 18.07 22.66 16.14
N TYR A 234 17.77 21.68 15.27
CA TYR A 234 17.53 21.96 13.85
C TYR A 234 16.23 22.77 13.69
N THR A 235 16.33 23.92 13.02
CA THR A 235 15.24 24.90 12.86
C THR A 235 14.66 24.96 11.44
N GLY A 236 15.21 24.22 10.49
CA GLY A 236 14.73 24.15 9.12
C GLY A 236 13.37 23.41 9.00
N LYS A 237 12.92 23.26 7.78
CA LYS A 237 11.60 22.63 7.49
C LYS A 237 11.71 21.10 7.49
N TYR A 238 10.64 20.45 7.94
CA TYR A 238 10.54 18.98 7.96
C TYR A 238 9.55 18.50 6.92
N PHE A 239 10.01 17.53 6.14
CA PHE A 239 9.19 16.79 5.19
C PHE A 239 9.32 15.29 5.47
N GLN A 240 8.19 14.61 5.40
CA GLN A 240 8.10 13.15 5.50
C GLN A 240 7.52 12.57 4.21
N THR A 241 7.69 11.27 4.02
CA THR A 241 7.00 10.54 2.95
C THR A 241 5.57 10.19 3.38
N HIS A 242 4.72 9.77 2.44
CA HIS A 242 3.39 9.22 2.75
C HIS A 242 3.45 7.94 3.62
N GLY A 243 4.63 7.36 3.80
CA GLY A 243 4.85 6.21 4.68
C GLY A 243 4.53 6.44 6.16
N VAL A 244 4.31 7.69 6.58
CA VAL A 244 3.96 8.04 7.98
C VAL A 244 2.49 8.43 8.16
N ALA A 245 1.67 8.35 7.12
CA ALA A 245 0.30 8.86 7.12
C ALA A 245 -0.67 7.96 7.93
N ASN A 246 -0.44 7.87 9.25
CA ASN A 246 -1.28 7.17 10.21
C ASN A 246 -1.26 7.83 11.60
N ASN A 247 -2.25 7.51 12.42
CA ASN A 247 -2.41 8.13 13.74
C ASN A 247 -1.35 7.67 14.76
N ASP A 248 -0.75 6.50 14.60
CA ASP A 248 0.36 6.06 15.46
C ASP A 248 1.59 6.95 15.30
N PHE A 249 1.85 7.47 14.09
CA PHE A 249 2.92 8.43 13.87
C PHE A 249 2.66 9.73 14.67
N LEU A 250 1.42 10.24 14.65
CA LEU A 250 1.04 11.42 15.46
C LEU A 250 1.18 11.13 16.96
N ARG A 251 0.67 9.99 17.40
CA ARG A 251 0.71 9.59 18.82
C ARG A 251 2.14 9.46 19.35
N VAL A 252 3.02 8.79 18.59
CA VAL A 252 4.42 8.57 19.00
C VAL A 252 5.25 9.84 18.83
N GLY A 253 5.00 10.58 17.76
CA GLY A 253 5.74 11.80 17.43
C GLY A 253 5.37 12.98 18.34
N GLY A 254 4.10 13.09 18.72
CA GLY A 254 3.61 14.18 19.56
C GLY A 254 4.00 15.55 19.00
N LYS A 255 4.53 16.42 19.87
CA LYS A 255 4.99 17.77 19.47
C LYS A 255 6.21 17.76 18.53
N ASP A 256 6.95 16.67 18.48
CA ASP A 256 8.17 16.60 17.67
C ASP A 256 7.86 16.55 16.17
N VAL A 257 6.65 16.13 15.79
CA VAL A 257 6.22 16.06 14.39
C VAL A 257 5.34 17.23 13.97
N GLU A 258 5.08 18.18 14.88
CA GLU A 258 4.29 19.38 14.59
C GLU A 258 4.92 20.22 13.48
N GLY A 259 4.11 20.71 12.54
CA GLY A 259 4.53 21.52 11.40
C GLY A 259 5.07 20.71 10.21
N THR A 260 5.16 19.38 10.31
CA THR A 260 5.65 18.52 9.24
C THR A 260 4.71 18.49 8.04
N LEU A 261 5.28 18.59 6.85
CA LEU A 261 4.59 18.50 5.56
C LEU A 261 4.85 17.14 4.92
N LEU A 262 3.82 16.55 4.33
CA LEU A 262 3.95 15.31 3.56
C LEU A 262 2.85 15.17 2.51
N PRO A 263 3.10 14.44 1.41
CA PRO A 263 2.03 14.00 0.53
C PRO A 263 1.29 12.83 1.17
N SER A 264 0.02 12.67 0.84
CA SER A 264 -0.79 11.53 1.30
C SER A 264 -1.85 11.17 0.28
N GLY A 265 -2.39 9.97 0.38
CA GLY A 265 -3.64 9.64 -0.28
C GLY A 265 -4.80 10.45 0.31
N PRO A 266 -5.78 10.86 -0.52
CA PRO A 266 -6.89 11.72 -0.10
C PRO A 266 -7.70 11.19 1.08
N VAL A 267 -7.77 9.88 1.26
CA VAL A 267 -8.53 9.24 2.34
C VAL A 267 -8.13 9.71 3.75
N LEU A 268 -6.87 10.10 3.96
CA LEU A 268 -6.39 10.59 5.26
C LEU A 268 -7.14 11.83 5.75
N VAL A 269 -7.57 12.64 4.81
CA VAL A 269 -8.26 13.92 5.05
C VAL A 269 -9.59 13.98 4.30
N ALA A 270 -10.24 12.83 4.12
CA ALA A 270 -11.46 12.69 3.31
C ALA A 270 -12.57 13.69 3.72
N THR A 271 -12.72 13.96 5.01
CA THR A 271 -13.70 14.92 5.56
C THR A 271 -13.34 16.39 5.30
N GLN A 272 -12.12 16.67 4.86
CA GLN A 272 -11.62 18.03 4.58
C GLN A 272 -11.51 18.30 3.07
N LEU A 273 -11.71 17.29 2.23
CA LEU A 273 -11.63 17.46 0.78
C LEU A 273 -12.76 18.33 0.26
N PRO A 274 -12.54 19.10 -0.82
CA PRO A 274 -13.60 19.77 -1.53
C PRO A 274 -14.70 18.79 -1.96
N ALA A 275 -15.96 19.22 -1.91
CA ALA A 275 -17.12 18.36 -2.24
C ALA A 275 -17.05 17.77 -3.66
N ASN A 276 -16.42 18.49 -4.60
CA ASN A 276 -16.20 18.07 -5.97
C ASN A 276 -14.91 17.26 -6.18
N HIS A 277 -14.14 16.95 -5.15
CA HIS A 277 -12.97 16.11 -5.31
C HIS A 277 -13.37 14.70 -5.75
N PRO A 278 -12.77 14.13 -6.80
CA PRO A 278 -13.30 12.94 -7.48
C PRO A 278 -13.37 11.68 -6.62
N VAL A 279 -12.59 11.60 -5.53
CA VAL A 279 -12.59 10.43 -4.64
C VAL A 279 -13.29 10.67 -3.30
N THR A 280 -13.87 11.85 -3.04
CA THR A 280 -14.52 12.14 -1.74
C THR A 280 -15.55 11.08 -1.38
N LYS A 281 -16.42 10.71 -2.32
CA LYS A 281 -17.49 9.72 -2.06
C LYS A 281 -16.91 8.34 -1.71
N SER A 282 -15.98 7.82 -2.51
CA SER A 282 -15.38 6.49 -2.29
C SER A 282 -14.47 6.45 -1.06
N ALA A 283 -13.73 7.54 -0.80
CA ALA A 283 -12.95 7.68 0.42
C ALA A 283 -13.84 7.68 1.68
N MET A 284 -14.94 8.45 1.67
CA MET A 284 -15.88 8.50 2.78
C MET A 284 -16.63 7.19 3.01
N GLU A 285 -16.86 6.38 1.96
CA GLU A 285 -17.41 5.04 2.13
C GLU A 285 -16.51 4.17 2.99
N TYR A 286 -15.21 4.13 2.68
CA TYR A 286 -14.24 3.41 3.50
C TYR A 286 -14.15 3.97 4.92
N VAL A 287 -13.99 5.29 5.08
CA VAL A 287 -13.92 5.96 6.39
C VAL A 287 -15.12 5.58 7.25
N THR A 288 -16.33 5.70 6.73
CA THR A 288 -17.55 5.40 7.46
C THR A 288 -17.61 3.95 7.92
N LYS A 289 -17.29 2.99 7.04
CA LYS A 289 -17.31 1.56 7.38
C LYS A 289 -16.22 1.20 8.39
N PHE A 290 -15.01 1.73 8.20
CA PHE A 290 -13.90 1.44 9.07
C PHE A 290 -14.10 2.02 10.48
N GLU A 291 -14.51 3.29 10.56
CA GLU A 291 -14.75 3.96 11.85
C GLU A 291 -15.97 3.42 12.60
N ALA A 292 -16.97 2.91 11.89
CA ALA A 292 -18.09 2.21 12.54
C ALA A 292 -17.63 0.95 13.30
N MET A 293 -16.59 0.28 12.82
CA MET A 293 -16.06 -0.95 13.44
C MET A 293 -14.96 -0.67 14.46
N TYR A 294 -14.08 0.29 14.19
CA TYR A 294 -12.85 0.52 14.97
C TYR A 294 -12.82 1.85 15.73
N GLY A 295 -13.89 2.63 15.65
CA GLY A 295 -14.04 3.92 16.36
C GLY A 295 -13.67 5.12 15.50
N LYS A 296 -14.27 6.26 15.86
CA LYS A 296 -14.04 7.54 15.17
C LYS A 296 -12.57 7.95 15.20
N GLY A 297 -12.04 8.38 14.06
CA GLY A 297 -10.65 8.81 13.91
C GLY A 297 -9.65 7.66 13.78
N SER A 298 -10.09 6.40 13.70
CA SER A 298 -9.21 5.25 13.51
C SER A 298 -8.72 5.06 12.07
N THR A 299 -9.27 5.79 11.12
CA THR A 299 -8.93 5.68 9.69
C THR A 299 -7.43 5.85 9.45
N SER A 300 -6.89 5.00 8.58
CA SER A 300 -5.49 5.02 8.15
C SER A 300 -5.42 4.85 6.63
N THR A 301 -4.46 5.54 5.99
CA THR A 301 -4.18 5.35 4.56
C THR A 301 -3.82 3.90 4.24
N PHE A 302 -3.13 3.23 5.16
CA PHE A 302 -2.70 1.84 4.95
C PHE A 302 -3.89 0.87 4.88
N GLY A 303 -4.89 1.05 5.72
CA GLY A 303 -6.15 0.32 5.58
C GLY A 303 -6.88 0.65 4.28
N GLY A 304 -6.88 1.93 3.89
CA GLY A 304 -7.44 2.38 2.61
C GLY A 304 -6.81 1.69 1.40
N HIS A 305 -5.50 1.39 1.42
CA HIS A 305 -4.85 0.64 0.33
C HIS A 305 -5.38 -0.81 0.24
N VAL A 306 -5.65 -1.45 1.36
CA VAL A 306 -6.28 -2.78 1.37
C VAL A 306 -7.73 -2.70 0.87
N TRP A 307 -8.45 -1.65 1.26
CA TRP A 307 -9.79 -1.40 0.74
C TRP A 307 -9.80 -1.30 -0.79
N ASP A 308 -8.89 -0.52 -1.36
CA ASP A 308 -8.72 -0.36 -2.81
C ASP A 308 -8.35 -1.69 -3.49
N ALA A 309 -7.45 -2.48 -2.88
CA ALA A 309 -7.12 -3.81 -3.37
C ALA A 309 -8.33 -4.76 -3.35
N GLY A 310 -9.18 -4.65 -2.33
CA GLY A 310 -10.44 -5.38 -2.26
C GLY A 310 -11.41 -5.00 -3.38
N LEU A 311 -11.52 -3.72 -3.73
CA LEU A 311 -12.35 -3.25 -4.85
C LEU A 311 -11.84 -3.77 -6.19
N LEU A 312 -10.52 -3.68 -6.43
CA LEU A 312 -9.86 -4.23 -7.62
C LEU A 312 -10.10 -5.73 -7.74
N MET A 313 -9.86 -6.47 -6.66
CA MET A 313 -10.07 -7.91 -6.58
C MET A 313 -11.55 -8.28 -6.85
N GLN A 314 -12.51 -7.60 -6.23
CA GLN A 314 -13.94 -7.85 -6.45
C GLN A 314 -14.32 -7.70 -7.92
N SER A 315 -13.88 -6.62 -8.56
CA SER A 315 -14.13 -6.39 -9.98
C SER A 315 -13.51 -7.48 -10.84
N ALA A 316 -12.24 -7.82 -10.59
CA ALA A 316 -11.51 -8.80 -11.38
C ALA A 316 -12.04 -10.23 -11.19
N VAL A 317 -12.38 -10.63 -9.94
CA VAL A 317 -12.97 -11.95 -9.65
C VAL A 317 -14.32 -12.11 -10.38
N ALA A 318 -15.17 -11.10 -10.35
CA ALA A 318 -16.48 -11.15 -11.04
C ALA A 318 -16.33 -11.35 -12.56
N ILE A 319 -15.25 -10.86 -13.17
CA ILE A 319 -14.91 -11.08 -14.59
C ILE A 319 -14.31 -12.47 -14.79
N ALA A 320 -13.39 -12.88 -13.93
CA ALA A 320 -12.69 -14.17 -14.04
C ALA A 320 -13.65 -15.37 -13.88
N LEU A 321 -14.64 -15.27 -12.99
CA LEU A 321 -15.67 -16.28 -12.77
C LEU A 321 -16.50 -16.60 -14.02
N LYS A 322 -16.56 -15.68 -14.99
CA LYS A 322 -17.23 -15.93 -16.30
C LYS A 322 -16.37 -16.73 -17.25
N LYS A 323 -15.08 -16.92 -16.95
CA LYS A 323 -14.08 -17.55 -17.83
C LYS A 323 -13.56 -18.88 -17.31
N ALA A 324 -13.40 -19.01 -15.99
CA ALA A 324 -12.78 -20.19 -15.37
C ALA A 324 -13.27 -20.39 -13.92
N GLN A 325 -12.99 -21.57 -13.37
CA GLN A 325 -13.35 -21.94 -12.00
C GLN A 325 -12.22 -21.57 -11.02
N PRO A 326 -12.53 -21.04 -9.80
CA PRO A 326 -11.54 -20.85 -8.75
C PRO A 326 -10.70 -22.09 -8.47
N GLY A 327 -9.47 -21.90 -7.99
CA GLY A 327 -8.50 -22.95 -7.72
C GLY A 327 -7.71 -23.42 -8.95
N THR A 328 -8.04 -22.96 -10.16
CA THR A 328 -7.36 -23.37 -11.40
C THR A 328 -6.32 -22.33 -11.88
N ALA A 329 -5.36 -22.76 -12.68
CA ALA A 329 -4.39 -21.86 -13.31
C ALA A 329 -5.05 -20.89 -14.29
N GLU A 330 -6.09 -21.36 -14.97
CA GLU A 330 -6.92 -20.58 -15.90
C GLU A 330 -7.63 -19.46 -15.17
N PHE A 331 -8.16 -19.70 -13.97
CA PHE A 331 -8.80 -18.67 -13.15
C PHE A 331 -7.80 -17.60 -12.70
N ARG A 332 -6.62 -17.99 -12.22
CA ARG A 332 -5.56 -17.04 -11.85
C ARG A 332 -5.11 -16.18 -13.03
N SER A 333 -5.00 -16.79 -14.23
CA SER A 333 -4.68 -16.04 -15.46
C SER A 333 -5.81 -15.08 -15.84
N ALA A 334 -7.07 -15.54 -15.80
CA ALA A 334 -8.22 -14.71 -16.10
C ALA A 334 -8.38 -13.55 -15.10
N LEU A 335 -8.02 -13.77 -13.82
CA LEU A 335 -8.04 -12.75 -12.79
C LEU A 335 -6.96 -11.69 -13.01
N ARG A 336 -5.71 -12.10 -13.38
CA ARG A 336 -4.66 -11.16 -13.78
C ARG A 336 -5.11 -10.31 -14.98
N ASP A 337 -5.59 -10.94 -16.04
CA ASP A 337 -6.04 -10.24 -17.25
C ASP A 337 -7.20 -9.29 -16.96
N ALA A 338 -8.09 -9.66 -16.03
CA ALA A 338 -9.19 -8.80 -15.60
C ALA A 338 -8.68 -7.55 -14.83
N LEU A 339 -7.65 -7.69 -13.99
CA LEU A 339 -7.01 -6.54 -13.33
C LEU A 339 -6.45 -5.55 -14.34
N GLU A 340 -5.79 -6.01 -15.41
CA GLU A 340 -5.26 -5.16 -16.49
C GLU A 340 -6.35 -4.40 -17.27
N THR A 341 -7.61 -4.85 -17.20
CA THR A 341 -8.75 -4.18 -17.87
C THR A 341 -9.48 -3.17 -16.99
N THR A 342 -9.02 -2.96 -15.75
CA THR A 342 -9.65 -2.00 -14.81
C THR A 342 -9.69 -0.60 -15.42
N LYS A 343 -10.90 0.01 -15.45
CA LYS A 343 -11.13 1.39 -15.92
C LYS A 343 -12.06 2.12 -14.97
N GLU A 344 -11.71 3.38 -14.68
CA GLU A 344 -12.50 4.32 -13.85
C GLU A 344 -13.01 3.68 -12.55
N LEU A 345 -12.20 2.82 -11.92
CA LEU A 345 -12.54 2.24 -10.63
C LEU A 345 -12.19 3.22 -9.51
N HIS A 346 -13.23 3.76 -8.88
CA HIS A 346 -13.10 4.73 -7.80
C HIS A 346 -12.74 4.04 -6.49
N GLY A 347 -11.51 4.19 -6.05
CA GLY A 347 -10.99 3.74 -4.76
C GLY A 347 -11.00 4.85 -3.70
N ALA A 348 -10.55 4.52 -2.51
CA ALA A 348 -10.38 5.48 -1.41
C ALA A 348 -9.21 6.45 -1.63
N HIS A 349 -8.21 6.04 -2.42
CA HIS A 349 -7.03 6.85 -2.71
C HIS A 349 -7.04 7.50 -4.09
N GLY A 350 -7.78 6.99 -5.04
CA GLY A 350 -7.73 7.50 -6.41
C GLY A 350 -8.68 6.78 -7.34
N ILE A 351 -8.55 7.05 -8.61
CA ILE A 351 -9.29 6.38 -9.68
C ILE A 351 -8.30 5.50 -10.43
N PHE A 352 -8.56 4.19 -10.42
CA PHE A 352 -7.66 3.21 -11.03
C PHE A 352 -8.01 2.98 -12.51
N ASN A 353 -6.99 3.11 -13.35
CA ASN A 353 -7.03 2.87 -14.80
C ASN A 353 -5.83 2.00 -15.18
N MET A 354 -5.91 0.70 -14.94
CA MET A 354 -4.81 -0.22 -15.21
C MET A 354 -4.75 -0.65 -16.69
N SER A 355 -3.58 -1.16 -17.08
CA SER A 355 -3.32 -1.71 -18.41
C SER A 355 -2.22 -2.78 -18.35
N PRO A 356 -1.94 -3.54 -19.41
CA PRO A 356 -0.83 -4.47 -19.47
C PRO A 356 0.57 -3.85 -19.25
N THR A 357 0.69 -2.54 -19.31
CA THR A 357 1.95 -1.78 -19.09
C THR A 357 1.91 -0.87 -17.89
N ASP A 358 0.77 -0.77 -17.20
CA ASP A 358 0.59 0.02 -15.98
C ASP A 358 -0.25 -0.76 -14.96
N HIS A 359 0.42 -1.36 -13.99
CA HIS A 359 -0.19 -2.16 -12.93
C HIS A 359 -0.44 -1.38 -11.64
N LEU A 360 -0.37 -0.05 -11.70
CA LEU A 360 -0.82 0.87 -10.66
C LEU A 360 -2.11 1.61 -11.10
N GLY A 361 -2.09 2.23 -12.25
CA GLY A 361 -3.25 2.91 -12.84
C GLY A 361 -3.70 4.18 -12.12
N LEU A 362 -2.91 4.75 -11.21
CA LEU A 362 -3.22 5.99 -10.50
C LEU A 362 -2.59 7.20 -11.17
N ASP A 363 -3.29 8.34 -11.12
CA ASP A 363 -2.80 9.64 -11.58
C ASP A 363 -2.69 10.67 -10.43
N GLN A 364 -2.41 11.93 -10.77
CA GLN A 364 -2.19 13.01 -9.80
C GLN A 364 -3.38 13.28 -8.87
N ARG A 365 -4.59 12.85 -9.23
CA ARG A 365 -5.79 12.95 -8.38
C ARG A 365 -5.69 12.07 -7.12
N ALA A 366 -4.77 11.10 -7.12
CA ALA A 366 -4.57 10.14 -6.02
C ALA A 366 -3.71 10.70 -4.88
N ARG A 367 -3.33 11.98 -4.92
CA ARG A 367 -2.50 12.59 -3.87
C ARG A 367 -2.95 13.98 -3.48
N VAL A 368 -2.75 14.28 -2.22
CA VAL A 368 -2.91 15.61 -1.63
C VAL A 368 -1.70 15.93 -0.76
N MET A 369 -1.45 17.22 -0.50
CA MET A 369 -0.50 17.60 0.55
C MET A 369 -1.25 17.75 1.87
N VAL A 370 -0.58 17.33 2.95
CA VAL A 370 -1.08 17.52 4.31
C VAL A 370 0.03 18.09 5.21
N LYS A 371 -0.39 18.77 6.27
CA LYS A 371 0.48 19.28 7.32
C LYS A 371 -0.01 18.77 8.67
N ILE A 372 0.91 18.53 9.60
CA ILE A 372 0.55 18.23 10.97
C ILE A 372 0.37 19.55 11.70
N GLU A 373 -0.84 19.82 12.20
CA GLU A 373 -1.19 21.02 12.96
C GLU A 373 -2.06 20.65 14.15
N ASN A 374 -1.63 21.07 15.34
CA ASN A 374 -2.29 20.76 16.61
C ASN A 374 -2.52 19.25 16.81
N GLY A 375 -1.51 18.45 16.45
CA GLY A 375 -1.54 16.99 16.56
C GLY A 375 -2.50 16.30 15.60
N ALA A 376 -2.96 16.97 14.53
CA ALA A 376 -3.90 16.43 13.56
C ALA A 376 -3.46 16.67 12.12
N TRP A 377 -3.95 15.83 11.21
CA TRP A 377 -3.74 15.97 9.77
C TRP A 377 -4.59 17.13 9.24
N LYS A 378 -3.97 18.08 8.54
CA LYS A 378 -4.63 19.21 7.89
C LYS A 378 -4.36 19.20 6.40
N TYR A 379 -5.45 19.18 5.63
CA TYR A 379 -5.39 19.33 4.18
C TYR A 379 -4.73 20.65 3.79
N GLN A 380 -3.81 20.57 2.82
CA GLN A 380 -3.16 21.74 2.20
C GLN A 380 -3.62 21.76 0.73
N PRO A 381 -4.40 22.77 0.31
CA PRO A 381 -4.91 22.86 -1.06
C PRO A 381 -3.84 23.02 -2.13
#